data_8c16464a53470c03b3f16fd1badbcb96
#
_entry.id   8c16464a53470c03b3f16fd1badbcb96
#
_cell.length_a   1.000
_cell.length_b   1.000
_cell.length_c   1.000
_cell.angle_alpha   90.00
_cell.angle_beta   90.00
_cell.angle_gamma   90.00
#
_symmetry.space_group_name_H-M   'P 1'
#
loop_
_entity.id
_entity.type
_entity.pdbx_description
1 polymer ?
#
loop_
_entity_poly.entity_id
_entity_poly.type
_entity_poly.pdbx_seq_one_letter_code
_entity_poly.pdbx_strand_id
1 'polypeptide(L)'
;MYTEQDIELLKTQLVECYGNYIEILVSETGISRPTVSKFLNNKPIKAKNKTLIYRTGCQLIAKKREEDKSLIKNLKQMANGEAPHGKQVSMKL
;
A
#
# COMPACT_ATOMS: atom_id res chain seq x y z
N MET A 1 10.68 0.63 18.85
CA MET A 1 11.46 1.30 17.81
C MET A 1 11.64 0.37 16.62
N TYR A 2 11.66 0.91 15.44
CA TYR A 2 11.74 0.09 14.21
C TYR A 2 13.19 -0.26 13.91
N THR A 3 13.45 -1.54 13.60
CA THR A 3 14.77 -2.02 13.24
C THR A 3 15.02 -1.79 11.75
N GLU A 4 16.29 -1.97 11.33
CA GLU A 4 16.63 -1.88 9.90
C GLU A 4 15.84 -2.90 9.09
N GLN A 5 15.65 -4.10 9.66
CA GLN A 5 14.89 -5.15 8.98
C GLN A 5 13.43 -4.75 8.79
N ASP A 6 12.84 -4.10 9.81
CA ASP A 6 11.47 -3.60 9.70
C ASP A 6 11.34 -2.59 8.57
N ILE A 7 12.30 -1.69 8.46
CA ILE A 7 12.29 -0.65 7.43
C ILE A 7 12.50 -1.25 6.05
N GLU A 8 13.40 -2.21 5.93
CA GLU A 8 13.64 -2.89 4.64
C GLU A 8 12.40 -3.65 4.18
N LEU A 9 11.73 -4.32 5.11
CA LEU A 9 10.50 -5.03 4.78
C LEU A 9 9.43 -4.06 4.30
N LEU A 10 9.26 -2.95 5.01
CA LEU A 10 8.31 -1.92 4.62
C LEU A 10 8.60 -1.39 3.22
N LYS A 11 9.87 -1.09 2.96
CA LYS A 11 10.30 -0.58 1.66
C LYS A 11 9.98 -1.58 0.54
N THR A 12 10.30 -2.86 0.76
CA THR A 12 10.04 -3.90 -0.22
C THR A 12 8.55 -3.99 -0.54
N GLN A 13 7.71 -3.97 0.48
CA GLN A 13 6.26 -4.02 0.30
C GLN A 13 5.74 -2.79 -0.44
N LEU A 14 6.28 -1.62 -0.11
CA LEU A 14 5.87 -0.39 -0.79
C LEU A 14 6.25 -0.39 -2.26
N VAL A 15 7.44 -0.88 -2.59
CA VAL A 15 7.89 -0.98 -3.98
C VAL A 15 6.95 -1.90 -4.77
N GLU A 16 6.51 -2.99 -4.16
CA GLU A 16 5.60 -3.93 -4.82
C GLU A 16 4.20 -3.34 -5.02
N CYS A 17 3.75 -2.52 -4.08
CA CYS A 17 2.40 -1.96 -4.13
C CYS A 17 2.31 -0.68 -4.96
N TYR A 18 3.33 0.17 -4.90
CA TYR A 18 3.31 1.49 -5.52
C TYR A 18 4.64 1.80 -6.18
N GLY A 19 4.63 2.09 -7.49
CA GLY A 19 5.85 2.47 -8.20
C GLY A 19 6.43 3.80 -7.72
N ASN A 20 5.57 4.73 -7.29
CA ASN A 20 5.98 6.06 -6.85
C ASN A 20 5.80 6.23 -5.34
N TYR A 21 6.16 5.22 -4.56
CA TYR A 21 5.89 5.19 -3.12
C TYR A 21 6.50 6.36 -2.35
N ILE A 22 7.67 6.86 -2.76
CA ILE A 22 8.29 8.00 -2.07
C ILE A 22 7.42 9.24 -2.21
N GLU A 23 6.92 9.51 -3.42
CA GLU A 23 6.07 10.66 -3.66
C GLU A 23 4.78 10.58 -2.88
N ILE A 24 4.20 9.39 -2.81
CA ILE A 24 2.98 9.16 -2.06
C ILE A 24 3.25 9.42 -0.57
N LEU A 25 4.37 8.93 -0.03
CA LEU A 25 4.71 9.16 1.37
C LEU A 25 4.90 10.65 1.66
N VAL A 26 5.56 11.38 0.76
CA VAL A 26 5.73 12.82 0.92
C VAL A 26 4.37 13.51 0.96
N SER A 27 3.49 13.16 0.05
CA SER A 27 2.15 13.74 -0.03
C SER A 27 1.31 13.43 1.22
N GLU A 28 1.35 12.17 1.66
CA GLU A 28 0.51 11.73 2.78
C GLU A 28 1.00 12.21 4.15
N THR A 29 2.32 12.30 4.32
CA THR A 29 2.88 12.69 5.61
C THR A 29 3.19 14.17 5.72
N GLY A 30 3.37 14.87 4.59
CA GLY A 30 3.82 16.25 4.59
C GLY A 30 5.30 16.39 4.92
N ILE A 31 6.03 15.27 5.00
CA ILE A 31 7.46 15.27 5.32
C ILE A 31 8.24 15.44 4.01
N SER A 32 9.35 16.18 4.05
CA SER A 32 10.14 16.46 2.85
C SER A 32 10.70 15.18 2.24
N ARG A 33 10.88 15.20 0.93
CA ARG A 33 11.42 14.07 0.19
C ARG A 33 12.78 13.59 0.71
N PRO A 34 13.74 14.49 0.97
CA PRO A 34 15.03 14.04 1.53
C PRO A 34 14.89 13.29 2.85
N THR A 35 13.98 13.74 3.71
CA THR A 35 13.76 13.08 5.00
C THR A 35 13.16 11.69 4.82
N VAL A 36 12.17 11.56 3.94
CA VAL A 36 11.57 10.26 3.62
C VAL A 36 12.63 9.32 3.06
N SER A 37 13.47 9.82 2.15
CA SER A 37 14.55 9.03 1.56
C SER A 37 15.54 8.57 2.62
N LYS A 38 15.91 9.45 3.55
CA LYS A 38 16.80 9.09 4.66
C LYS A 38 16.23 7.93 5.47
N PHE A 39 14.93 8.02 5.80
CA PHE A 39 14.28 6.96 6.56
C PHE A 39 14.39 5.62 5.82
N LEU A 40 14.09 5.61 4.53
CA LEU A 40 14.09 4.38 3.75
C LEU A 40 15.50 3.81 3.53
N ASN A 41 16.51 4.65 3.68
CA ASN A 41 17.90 4.23 3.57
C ASN A 41 18.56 4.00 4.94
N ASN A 42 17.75 3.88 5.99
CA ASN A 42 18.18 3.61 7.34
C ASN A 42 19.10 4.69 7.92
N LYS A 43 18.92 5.93 7.48
CA LYS A 43 19.66 7.06 8.01
C LYS A 43 18.87 7.71 9.14
N PRO A 44 19.59 8.36 10.09
CA PRO A 44 18.91 8.96 11.25
C PRO A 44 17.94 10.08 10.85
N ILE A 45 16.75 10.07 11.43
CA ILE A 45 15.78 11.15 11.34
C ILE A 45 15.10 11.25 12.70
N LYS A 46 14.31 12.31 12.88
CA LYS A 46 13.57 12.49 14.13
C LYS A 46 12.60 11.33 14.35
N ALA A 47 12.50 10.89 15.60
CA ALA A 47 11.63 9.76 15.95
C ALA A 47 10.17 10.00 15.54
N LYS A 48 9.70 11.23 15.70
CA LYS A 48 8.34 11.62 15.32
C LYS A 48 8.10 11.36 13.83
N ASN A 49 9.05 11.78 12.99
CA ASN A 49 8.95 11.59 11.55
C ASN A 49 9.04 10.10 11.19
N LYS A 50 9.94 9.39 11.84
CA LYS A 50 10.10 7.95 11.62
C LYS A 50 8.81 7.21 11.87
N THR A 51 8.16 7.48 13.00
CA THR A 51 6.90 6.84 13.35
C THR A 51 5.81 7.17 12.34
N LEU A 52 5.72 8.44 11.93
CA LEU A 52 4.70 8.86 10.98
C LEU A 52 4.88 8.19 9.63
N ILE A 53 6.11 8.15 9.11
CA ILE A 53 6.39 7.53 7.83
C ILE A 53 6.08 6.03 7.88
N TYR A 54 6.53 5.36 8.93
CA TYR A 54 6.31 3.92 9.06
C TYR A 54 4.82 3.59 9.12
N ARG A 55 4.08 4.32 9.96
CA ARG A 55 2.64 4.11 10.10
C ARG A 55 1.92 4.35 8.78
N THR A 56 2.24 5.46 8.11
CA THR A 56 1.62 5.80 6.83
C THR A 56 1.92 4.72 5.80
N GLY A 57 3.17 4.26 5.75
CA GLY A 57 3.54 3.19 4.83
C GLY A 57 2.74 1.92 5.06
N CYS A 58 2.58 1.52 6.32
CA CYS A 58 1.78 0.34 6.64
C CYS A 58 0.33 0.52 6.23
N GLN A 59 -0.23 1.71 6.43
CA GLN A 59 -1.61 1.99 6.04
C GLN A 59 -1.79 1.92 4.52
N LEU A 60 -0.82 2.43 3.77
CA LEU A 60 -0.86 2.40 2.32
C LEU A 60 -0.81 0.95 1.80
N ILE A 61 0.05 0.14 2.39
CA ILE A 61 0.15 -1.27 2.00
C ILE A 61 -1.16 -1.99 2.28
N ALA A 62 -1.72 -1.79 3.47
CA ALA A 62 -2.97 -2.43 3.85
C ALA A 62 -4.10 -2.04 2.91
N LYS A 63 -4.18 -0.76 2.57
CA LYS A 63 -5.21 -0.25 1.67
C LYS A 63 -5.08 -0.88 0.29
N LYS A 64 -3.85 -0.96 -0.23
CA LYS A 64 -3.63 -1.53 -1.56
C LYS A 64 -3.99 -3.01 -1.60
N ARG A 65 -3.62 -3.76 -0.58
CA ARG A 65 -3.95 -5.19 -0.52
C ARG A 65 -5.46 -5.40 -0.42
N GLU A 66 -6.15 -4.54 0.31
CA GLU A 66 -7.60 -4.59 0.44
C GLU A 66 -8.26 -4.35 -0.92
N GLU A 67 -7.79 -3.36 -1.67
CA GLU A 67 -8.30 -3.07 -3.01
C GLU A 67 -8.07 -4.24 -3.95
N ASP A 68 -6.89 -4.84 -3.91
CA ASP A 68 -6.56 -5.99 -4.75
C ASP A 68 -7.47 -7.18 -4.44
N LYS A 69 -7.73 -7.43 -3.16
CA LYS A 69 -8.65 -8.49 -2.75
C LYS A 69 -10.05 -8.27 -3.31
N SER A 70 -10.53 -7.03 -3.23
CA SER A 70 -11.85 -6.69 -3.75
C SER A 70 -11.95 -6.91 -5.25
N LEU A 71 -10.90 -6.53 -5.98
CA LEU A 71 -10.87 -6.71 -7.43
C LEU A 71 -10.91 -8.19 -7.80
N ILE A 72 -10.12 -9.02 -7.12
CA ILE A 72 -10.09 -10.45 -7.39
C ILE A 72 -11.45 -11.07 -7.10
N LYS A 73 -12.07 -10.67 -5.99
CA LYS A 73 -13.39 -11.17 -5.61
C LYS A 73 -14.43 -10.81 -6.68
N ASN A 74 -14.42 -9.57 -7.15
CA ASN A 74 -15.35 -9.12 -8.18
C ASN A 74 -15.14 -9.88 -9.47
N LEU A 75 -13.90 -10.12 -9.86
CA LEU A 75 -13.61 -10.88 -11.08
C LEU A 75 -14.13 -12.30 -10.98
N LYS A 76 -13.97 -12.94 -9.84
CA LYS A 76 -14.48 -14.30 -9.63
C LYS A 76 -16.01 -14.35 -9.73
N GLN A 77 -16.69 -13.37 -9.16
CA GLN A 77 -18.13 -13.29 -9.24
C GLN A 77 -18.61 -13.13 -10.69
N MET A 78 -17.92 -12.28 -11.45
CA MET A 78 -18.25 -12.05 -12.84
C MET A 78 -18.04 -13.31 -13.68
N ALA A 79 -16.99 -14.05 -13.40
CA ALA A 79 -16.68 -15.27 -14.13
C ALA A 79 -17.68 -16.38 -13.85
N ASN A 80 -18.22 -16.41 -12.65
CA ASN A 80 -19.18 -17.46 -12.24
C ASN A 80 -20.60 -17.11 -12.56
N GLY A 81 -20.95 -15.90 -12.77
CA GLY A 81 -22.21 -15.37 -12.87
C GLY A 81 -23.10 -15.35 -13.93
N GLU A 82 -23.45 -15.80 -13.40
CA GLU A 82 -23.82 -15.77 -13.65
C GLU A 82 -24.38 -15.06 -13.65
N ALA A 83 -25.10 -15.14 -13.53
CA ALA A 83 -25.32 -14.53 -13.53
C ALA A 83 -26.13 -14.26 -12.94
N PRO A 84 -26.68 -14.31 -12.54
CA PRO A 84 -27.05 -14.06 -12.08
C PRO A 84 -27.76 -13.88 -11.57
N HIS A 85 -28.20 -13.84 -11.29
CA HIS A 85 -28.12 -13.71 -11.21
C HIS A 85 -28.28 -13.43 -11.42
N GLY A 86 -29.25 -13.52 -11.50
CA GLY A 86 -28.66 -13.34 -11.93
C GLY A 86 -28.80 -13.11 -12.15
N LYS A 87 -29.10 -12.94 -12.35
CA LYS A 87 -28.46 -12.73 -12.81
C LYS A 87 -27.90 -12.14 -13.08
N GLN A 88 -27.93 -11.83 -12.85
CA GLN A 88 -26.89 -11.40 -13.25
C GLN A 88 -26.29 -11.09 -13.79
N VAL A 89 -26.96 -11.03 -13.73
CA VAL A 89 -25.97 -10.92 -14.51
C VAL A 89 -25.61 -10.76 -14.96
N SER A 90 -25.74 -10.82 -15.05
CA SER A 90 -24.78 -10.83 -15.70
C SER A 90 -24.49 -10.74 -16.17
N MET A 91 -24.41 -10.84 -16.11
CA MET A 91 -23.63 -10.89 -16.74
C MET A 91 -23.26 -11.47 -17.16
N LYS A 92 -23.66 -11.83 -17.10
CA LYS A 92 -22.65 -12.57 -17.49
C LYS A 92 -21.50 -12.16 -18.17
N LEU A 93 -20.78 -12.20 -17.95
CA LEU A 93 -19.63 -11.65 -18.26
C LEU A 93 -19.27 -11.05 -19.33
#